data_740b9e333d4ee35e45cc7623d4faacd0
#
_entry.id   740b9e333d4ee35e45cc7623d4faacd0
#
_cell.length_a   1.000
_cell.length_b   1.000
_cell.length_c   1.000
_cell.angle_alpha   90.00
_cell.angle_beta   90.00
_cell.angle_gamma   90.00
#
_symmetry.space_group_name_H-M   'P 1'
#
loop_
_entity.id
_entity.type
_entity.pdbx_description
1 polymer ?
#
loop_
_entity_poly.entity_id
_entity_poly.type
_entity_poly.pdbx_seq_one_letter_code
_entity_poly.pdbx_strand_id
1 'polypeptide(L)'
;MASYSTNEFKSGLKILLDGDPYTIVENEFVKPGKGQAFNRVRVRNLKTGRVIERTFRSGESVEAADVFDLEVQYLYNDGEFWHFMHPQTFEQHAVSKEAMGDGALWLKEEDMCQMTLYNGEPLTVTPPNFTELRIVDTDPGLRGDTSGGGGKPATLETGAVVRVPLFVDNGEVIRVDTRSGEYVSRVKE
;
A
#
# COMPACT_ATOMS: atom_id res chain seq x y z
N MET A 1 18.18 16.06 16.14
CA MET A 1 17.07 15.46 15.41
C MET A 1 16.05 16.53 15.07
N ALA A 2 15.50 16.47 13.87
CA ALA A 2 14.47 17.42 13.46
C ALA A 2 13.19 17.22 14.27
N SER A 3 12.50 18.28 14.56
CA SER A 3 11.20 18.24 15.24
C SER A 3 10.24 19.20 14.54
N TYR A 4 8.96 18.94 14.72
CA TYR A 4 7.88 19.77 14.19
C TYR A 4 7.05 20.33 15.32
N SER A 5 6.73 21.62 15.24
CA SER A 5 5.77 22.24 16.15
C SER A 5 4.35 22.06 15.60
N THR A 6 3.34 22.29 16.44
CA THR A 6 1.94 22.13 16.04
C THR A 6 1.52 23.01 14.88
N ASN A 7 2.14 24.19 14.70
CA ASN A 7 1.84 25.07 13.54
C ASN A 7 2.36 24.51 12.21
N GLU A 8 3.26 23.54 12.25
CA GLU A 8 3.78 22.89 11.04
C GLU A 8 2.99 21.63 10.66
N PHE A 9 2.04 21.22 11.51
CA PHE A 9 1.27 20.01 11.27
C PHE A 9 0.41 20.12 10.02
N LYS A 10 0.53 19.15 9.15
CA LYS A 10 -0.26 19.03 7.93
C LYS A 10 -0.35 17.57 7.50
N SER A 11 -1.35 17.25 6.70
CA SER A 11 -1.51 15.91 6.14
C SER A 11 -0.25 15.48 5.39
N GLY A 12 0.18 14.25 5.61
CA GLY A 12 1.38 13.68 4.99
C GLY A 12 2.66 13.83 5.81
N LEU A 13 2.66 14.64 6.85
CA LEU A 13 3.85 14.85 7.69
C LEU A 13 4.18 13.57 8.45
N LYS A 14 5.47 13.19 8.47
CA LYS A 14 5.98 11.97 9.13
C LYS A 14 6.56 12.32 10.48
N ILE A 15 5.98 11.75 11.53
CA ILE A 15 6.32 12.07 12.92
C ILE A 15 6.54 10.80 13.74
N LEU A 16 7.28 10.92 14.85
CA LEU A 16 7.46 9.85 15.83
C LEU A 16 6.50 10.07 16.99
N LEU A 17 5.72 9.05 17.32
CA LEU A 17 4.89 9.01 18.53
C LEU A 17 5.12 7.67 19.23
N ASP A 18 5.48 7.73 20.52
CA ASP A 18 5.69 6.54 21.34
C ASP A 18 6.70 5.55 20.71
N GLY A 19 7.71 6.08 20.00
CA GLY A 19 8.75 5.29 19.36
C GLY A 19 8.41 4.72 17.98
N ASP A 20 7.20 4.95 17.48
CA ASP A 20 6.75 4.45 16.19
C ASP A 20 6.59 5.57 15.16
N PRO A 21 6.80 5.29 13.87
CA PRO A 21 6.55 6.25 12.79
C PRO A 21 5.06 6.34 12.48
N TYR A 22 4.57 7.57 12.39
CA TYR A 22 3.19 7.89 12.02
C TYR A 22 3.17 8.89 10.89
N THR A 23 2.11 8.87 10.10
CA THR A 23 1.82 9.96 9.16
C THR A 23 0.57 10.70 9.64
N ILE A 24 0.59 12.01 9.54
CA ILE A 24 -0.59 12.83 9.85
C ILE A 24 -1.58 12.64 8.70
N VAL A 25 -2.79 12.21 9.03
CA VAL A 25 -3.89 12.04 8.08
C VAL A 25 -4.73 13.32 8.03
N GLU A 26 -5.02 13.89 9.18
CA GLU A 26 -5.85 15.08 9.31
C GLU A 26 -5.40 15.88 10.51
N ASN A 27 -5.38 17.20 10.38
CA ASN A 27 -5.05 18.12 11.45
C ASN A 27 -6.11 19.20 11.53
N GLU A 28 -6.74 19.33 12.69
CA GLU A 28 -7.73 20.35 12.99
C GLU A 28 -7.22 21.24 14.11
N PHE A 29 -7.12 22.56 13.84
CA PHE A 29 -6.79 23.55 14.85
C PHE A 29 -8.07 23.98 15.56
N VAL A 30 -8.12 23.83 16.87
CA VAL A 30 -9.30 24.20 17.68
C VAL A 30 -8.91 25.31 18.66
N LYS A 31 -9.65 26.41 18.60
CA LYS A 31 -9.49 27.53 19.52
C LYS A 31 -10.79 27.70 20.32
N PRO A 32 -10.88 27.10 21.53
CA PRO A 32 -12.09 27.22 22.32
C PRO A 32 -12.28 28.63 22.85
N GLY A 33 -13.51 28.99 23.16
CA GLY A 33 -13.81 30.30 23.78
C GLY A 33 -13.21 30.46 25.16
N LYS A 34 -13.02 29.36 25.86
CA LYS A 34 -12.32 29.33 27.17
C LYS A 34 -11.31 28.18 27.13
N GLY A 35 -10.06 28.45 27.54
CA GLY A 35 -8.99 27.49 27.55
C GLY A 35 -7.98 27.70 26.44
N GLN A 36 -6.94 26.84 26.42
CA GLN A 36 -5.87 26.93 25.44
C GLN A 36 -6.27 26.33 24.09
N ALA A 37 -5.75 26.93 23.03
CA ALA A 37 -5.85 26.35 21.70
C ALA A 37 -5.12 25.00 21.63
N PHE A 38 -5.63 24.11 20.83
CA PHE A 38 -5.03 22.78 20.64
C PHE A 38 -5.24 22.31 19.21
N ASN A 39 -4.43 21.30 18.82
CA ASN A 39 -4.60 20.60 17.56
C ASN A 39 -5.16 19.20 17.83
N ARG A 40 -6.23 18.85 17.15
CA ARG A 40 -6.77 17.51 17.13
C ARG A 40 -6.27 16.84 15.87
N VAL A 41 -5.48 15.79 16.01
CA VAL A 41 -4.73 15.19 14.90
C VAL A 41 -5.07 13.73 14.76
N ARG A 42 -5.48 13.33 13.57
CA ARG A 42 -5.63 11.93 13.22
C ARG A 42 -4.32 11.47 12.58
N VAL A 43 -3.77 10.40 13.11
CA VAL A 43 -2.47 9.88 12.68
C VAL A 43 -2.59 8.38 12.38
N ARG A 44 -1.87 7.94 11.35
CA ARG A 44 -1.81 6.52 10.98
C ARG A 44 -0.45 5.97 11.36
N ASN A 45 -0.45 4.87 12.11
CA ASN A 45 0.77 4.12 12.40
C ASN A 45 1.26 3.45 11.12
N LEU A 46 2.49 3.75 10.70
CA LEU A 46 3.04 3.22 9.45
C LEU A 46 3.43 1.75 9.54
N LYS A 47 3.58 1.21 10.74
CA LYS A 47 3.86 -0.23 10.93
C LYS A 47 2.59 -1.07 10.95
N THR A 48 1.53 -0.59 11.58
CA THR A 48 0.29 -1.36 11.82
C THR A 48 -0.86 -0.93 10.91
N GLY A 49 -0.80 0.26 10.34
CA GLY A 49 -1.89 0.84 9.55
C GLY A 49 -3.04 1.42 10.38
N ARG A 50 -2.98 1.30 11.70
CA ARG A 50 -4.03 1.82 12.58
C ARG A 50 -4.06 3.32 12.61
N VAL A 51 -5.27 3.88 12.58
CA VAL A 51 -5.50 5.32 12.70
C VAL A 51 -5.98 5.60 14.12
N ILE A 52 -5.32 6.54 14.78
CA ILE A 52 -5.71 7.02 16.12
C ILE A 52 -5.83 8.54 16.11
N GLU A 53 -6.52 9.08 17.08
CA GLU A 53 -6.64 10.52 17.28
C GLU A 53 -5.79 10.93 18.48
N ARG A 54 -5.01 11.98 18.31
CA ARG A 54 -4.19 12.59 19.36
C ARG A 54 -4.47 14.08 19.44
N THR A 55 -4.44 14.61 20.66
CA THR A 55 -4.58 16.04 20.91
C THR A 55 -3.25 16.60 21.39
N PHE A 56 -2.83 17.69 20.75
CA PHE A 56 -1.59 18.42 21.11
C PHE A 56 -1.95 19.84 21.50
N ARG A 57 -1.37 20.31 22.57
CA ARG A 57 -1.51 21.72 22.96
C ARG A 57 -0.76 22.57 21.95
N SER A 58 -1.30 23.77 21.68
CA SER A 58 -0.61 24.73 20.81
C SER A 58 0.79 25.02 21.37
N GLY A 59 1.80 24.89 20.52
CA GLY A 59 3.20 25.09 20.89
C GLY A 59 3.96 23.82 21.28
N GLU A 60 3.28 22.67 21.43
CA GLU A 60 3.97 21.40 21.60
C GLU A 60 4.73 21.04 20.32
N SER A 61 5.73 20.20 20.45
CA SER A 61 6.48 19.67 19.31
C SER A 61 6.61 18.16 19.40
N VAL A 62 6.80 17.54 18.23
CA VAL A 62 7.05 16.10 18.08
C VAL A 62 8.29 15.89 17.24
N GLU A 63 8.99 14.78 17.45
CA GLU A 63 10.14 14.44 16.63
C GLU A 63 9.70 14.05 15.22
N ALA A 64 10.51 14.43 14.23
CA ALA A 64 10.33 13.99 12.86
C ALA A 64 10.72 12.51 12.74
N ALA A 65 9.98 11.75 11.95
CA ALA A 65 10.36 10.38 11.60
C ALA A 65 11.20 10.39 10.32
N ASP A 66 12.27 9.58 10.32
CA ASP A 66 13.10 9.39 9.12
C ASP A 66 12.42 8.39 8.19
N VAL A 67 11.48 8.89 7.40
CA VAL A 67 10.66 8.09 6.48
C VAL A 67 10.79 8.66 5.08
N PHE A 68 11.17 7.81 4.14
CA PHE A 68 11.28 8.15 2.72
C PHE A 68 10.49 7.20 1.87
N ASP A 69 9.81 7.74 0.86
CA ASP A 69 9.17 6.95 -0.19
C ASP A 69 10.10 6.93 -1.42
N LEU A 70 10.34 5.73 -1.94
CA LEU A 70 11.14 5.51 -3.15
C LEU A 70 10.33 4.77 -4.19
N GLU A 71 10.53 5.11 -5.44
CA GLU A 71 10.06 4.31 -6.55
C GLU A 71 11.11 3.26 -6.87
N VAL A 72 10.72 1.98 -6.84
CA VAL A 72 11.62 0.84 -7.05
C VAL A 72 11.01 -0.15 -8.01
N GLN A 73 11.88 -0.91 -8.70
CA GLN A 73 11.45 -1.95 -9.61
C GLN A 73 11.49 -3.31 -8.93
N TYR A 74 10.42 -4.06 -9.04
CA TYR A 74 10.40 -5.43 -8.54
C TYR A 74 11.23 -6.34 -9.45
N LEU A 75 12.11 -7.14 -8.86
CA LEU A 75 12.97 -8.06 -9.60
C LEU A 75 12.45 -9.50 -9.52
N TYR A 76 12.44 -10.09 -8.34
CA TYR A 76 12.07 -11.49 -8.15
C TYR A 76 11.84 -11.80 -6.67
N ASN A 77 11.23 -12.98 -6.42
CA ASN A 77 11.09 -13.56 -5.09
C ASN A 77 11.99 -14.80 -5.03
N ASP A 78 12.82 -14.89 -3.99
CA ASP A 78 13.74 -16.02 -3.81
C ASP A 78 13.14 -17.15 -2.96
N GLY A 79 11.87 -17.06 -2.59
CA GLY A 79 11.17 -17.98 -1.70
C GLY A 79 11.02 -17.45 -0.28
N GLU A 80 11.84 -16.49 0.11
CA GLU A 80 11.82 -15.87 1.44
C GLU A 80 11.66 -14.35 1.37
N PHE A 81 12.40 -13.71 0.48
CA PHE A 81 12.40 -12.26 0.32
C PHE A 81 11.98 -11.85 -1.08
N TRP A 82 11.36 -10.67 -1.16
CA TRP A 82 11.06 -9.98 -2.42
C TRP A 82 12.15 -8.97 -2.67
N HIS A 83 12.76 -9.03 -3.86
CA HIS A 83 13.91 -8.20 -4.22
C HIS A 83 13.50 -7.06 -5.15
N PHE A 84 13.95 -5.87 -4.81
CA PHE A 84 13.66 -4.64 -5.54
C PHE A 84 14.96 -3.90 -5.83
N MET A 85 14.94 -3.06 -6.85
CA MET A 85 16.09 -2.27 -7.25
C MET A 85 15.67 -0.84 -7.54
N HIS A 86 16.48 0.11 -7.06
CA HIS A 86 16.32 1.51 -7.45
C HIS A 86 16.69 1.66 -8.92
N PRO A 87 15.82 2.23 -9.78
CA PRO A 87 16.05 2.22 -11.23
C PRO A 87 17.23 3.07 -11.69
N GLN A 88 17.71 4.00 -10.89
CA GLN A 88 18.79 4.91 -11.24
C GLN A 88 20.11 4.57 -10.55
N THR A 89 20.06 4.25 -9.27
CA THR A 89 21.26 3.95 -8.48
C THR A 89 21.60 2.47 -8.47
N PHE A 90 20.67 1.60 -8.87
CA PHE A 90 20.79 0.13 -8.85
C PHE A 90 20.98 -0.45 -7.46
N GLU A 91 20.73 0.34 -6.42
CA GLU A 91 20.72 -0.14 -5.05
C GLU A 91 19.58 -1.15 -4.88
N GLN A 92 19.89 -2.30 -4.26
CA GLN A 92 18.94 -3.38 -4.08
C GLN A 92 18.43 -3.43 -2.64
N HIS A 93 17.15 -3.80 -2.49
CA HIS A 93 16.50 -3.98 -1.19
C HIS A 93 15.81 -5.33 -1.16
N ALA A 94 16.04 -6.09 -0.09
CA ALA A 94 15.32 -7.34 0.17
C ALA A 94 14.22 -7.05 1.19
N VAL A 95 13.00 -7.43 0.88
CA VAL A 95 11.82 -7.11 1.68
C VAL A 95 11.19 -8.38 2.23
N SER A 96 10.92 -8.40 3.52
CA SER A 96 10.32 -9.54 4.21
C SER A 96 8.83 -9.67 3.88
N LYS A 97 8.26 -10.83 4.20
CA LYS A 97 6.84 -11.11 4.04
C LYS A 97 5.99 -10.11 4.85
N GLU A 98 6.42 -9.78 6.06
CA GLU A 98 5.72 -8.84 6.93
C GLU A 98 5.62 -7.45 6.32
N ALA A 99 6.70 -6.97 5.72
CA ALA A 99 6.73 -5.66 5.06
C ALA A 99 5.97 -5.67 3.73
N MET A 100 5.93 -6.80 3.03
CA MET A 100 5.17 -6.93 1.79
C MET A 100 3.66 -6.95 2.02
N GLY A 101 3.21 -7.60 3.11
CA GLY A 101 1.79 -7.77 3.35
C GLY A 101 1.06 -8.37 2.15
N ASP A 102 -0.15 -7.92 1.89
CA ASP A 102 -0.95 -8.40 0.76
C ASP A 102 -0.44 -7.91 -0.60
N GLY A 103 0.47 -6.94 -0.61
CA GLY A 103 1.06 -6.43 -1.85
C GLY A 103 1.79 -7.49 -2.67
N ALA A 104 2.31 -8.52 -2.02
CA ALA A 104 3.00 -9.63 -2.69
C ALA A 104 2.10 -10.36 -3.71
N LEU A 105 0.78 -10.35 -3.49
CA LEU A 105 -0.18 -11.01 -4.37
C LEU A 105 -0.38 -10.31 -5.71
N TRP A 106 0.13 -9.08 -5.85
CA TRP A 106 -0.14 -8.25 -7.02
C TRP A 106 1.12 -7.87 -7.81
N LEU A 107 2.26 -8.51 -7.50
CA LEU A 107 3.52 -8.18 -8.14
C LEU A 107 3.83 -9.06 -9.33
N LYS A 108 4.24 -8.40 -10.41
CA LYS A 108 4.82 -9.03 -11.58
C LYS A 108 6.23 -8.49 -11.76
N GLU A 109 7.15 -9.33 -12.25
CA GLU A 109 8.53 -8.90 -12.53
C GLU A 109 8.54 -7.63 -13.39
N GLU A 110 9.44 -6.72 -13.07
CA GLU A 110 9.62 -5.42 -13.69
C GLU A 110 8.59 -4.35 -13.28
N ASP A 111 7.58 -4.70 -12.48
CA ASP A 111 6.63 -3.70 -11.97
C ASP A 111 7.33 -2.61 -11.16
N MET A 112 6.90 -1.37 -11.38
CA MET A 112 7.35 -0.25 -10.56
C MET A 112 6.45 -0.11 -9.34
N CYS A 113 7.08 -0.11 -8.16
CA CYS A 113 6.39 -0.07 -6.87
C CYS A 113 6.86 1.12 -6.05
N GLN A 114 6.06 1.50 -5.06
CA GLN A 114 6.49 2.47 -4.06
C GLN A 114 6.94 1.75 -2.80
N MET A 115 8.15 2.03 -2.37
CA MET A 115 8.71 1.48 -1.14
C MET A 115 8.84 2.60 -0.11
N THR A 116 8.35 2.34 1.10
CA THR A 116 8.52 3.26 2.23
C THR A 116 9.65 2.73 3.10
N LEU A 117 10.70 3.54 3.29
CA LEU A 117 11.83 3.24 4.15
C LEU A 117 11.69 4.00 5.46
N TYR A 118 11.94 3.31 6.57
CA TYR A 118 12.04 3.90 7.89
C TYR A 118 13.43 3.62 8.45
N ASN A 119 14.18 4.68 8.74
CA ASN A 119 15.59 4.59 9.15
C ASN A 119 16.44 3.76 8.18
N GLY A 120 16.14 3.87 6.89
CA GLY A 120 16.85 3.15 5.83
C GLY A 120 16.40 1.70 5.60
N GLU A 121 15.46 1.19 6.41
CA GLU A 121 14.96 -0.18 6.29
C GLU A 121 13.59 -0.21 5.60
N PRO A 122 13.33 -1.18 4.71
CA PRO A 122 12.02 -1.30 4.09
C PRO A 122 10.92 -1.52 5.14
N LEU A 123 9.92 -0.66 5.16
CA LEU A 123 8.79 -0.74 6.08
C LEU A 123 7.56 -1.32 5.39
N THR A 124 7.23 -0.79 4.21
CA THR A 124 6.11 -1.26 3.39
C THR A 124 6.45 -1.13 1.92
N VAL A 125 5.78 -1.94 1.09
CA VAL A 125 5.84 -1.83 -0.36
C VAL A 125 4.41 -1.78 -0.89
N THR A 126 4.14 -0.79 -1.74
CA THR A 126 2.85 -0.62 -2.39
C THR A 126 2.99 -0.99 -3.86
N PRO A 127 2.24 -2.00 -4.36
CA PRO A 127 2.29 -2.36 -5.77
C PRO A 127 1.67 -1.24 -6.63
N PRO A 128 1.85 -1.29 -7.97
CA PRO A 128 1.17 -0.35 -8.83
C PRO A 128 -0.35 -0.51 -8.70
N ASN A 129 -1.10 0.55 -8.99
CA ASN A 129 -2.56 0.55 -8.84
C ASN A 129 -3.25 -0.50 -9.70
N PHE A 130 -2.67 -0.83 -10.85
CA PHE A 130 -3.18 -1.85 -11.76
C PHE A 130 -2.07 -2.82 -12.12
N THR A 131 -2.42 -4.09 -12.17
CA THR A 131 -1.49 -5.15 -12.58
C THR A 131 -2.17 -6.07 -13.59
N GLU A 132 -1.35 -6.69 -14.44
CA GLU A 132 -1.82 -7.64 -15.45
C GLU A 132 -1.24 -9.02 -15.09
N LEU A 133 -2.13 -9.95 -14.75
CA LEU A 133 -1.74 -11.28 -14.28
C LEU A 133 -2.51 -12.36 -15.01
N ARG A 134 -1.85 -13.50 -15.21
CA ARG A 134 -2.42 -14.66 -15.91
C ARG A 134 -3.23 -15.51 -14.94
N ILE A 135 -4.38 -15.96 -15.41
CA ILE A 135 -5.21 -16.93 -14.67
C ILE A 135 -4.62 -18.32 -14.85
N VAL A 136 -4.34 -18.97 -13.72
CA VAL A 136 -3.79 -20.35 -13.70
C VAL A 136 -4.86 -21.40 -13.37
N ASP A 137 -5.97 -21.00 -12.75
CA ASP A 137 -7.07 -21.91 -12.42
C ASP A 137 -8.39 -21.14 -12.28
N THR A 138 -9.39 -21.56 -13.03
CA THR A 138 -10.77 -21.10 -12.89
C THR A 138 -11.70 -22.13 -13.55
N ASP A 139 -13.00 -22.07 -13.25
CA ASP A 139 -14.01 -22.89 -13.91
C ASP A 139 -14.08 -22.55 -15.41
N PRO A 140 -14.46 -23.50 -16.27
CA PRO A 140 -14.60 -23.23 -17.71
C PRO A 140 -15.52 -22.06 -17.99
N GLY A 141 -15.20 -21.31 -19.04
CA GLY A 141 -16.01 -20.18 -19.49
C GLY A 141 -17.39 -20.63 -19.96
N LEU A 142 -18.42 -19.96 -19.42
CA LEU A 142 -19.80 -20.19 -19.79
C LEU A 142 -20.32 -18.99 -20.57
N ARG A 143 -20.91 -19.24 -21.74
CA ARG A 143 -21.51 -18.20 -22.55
C ARG A 143 -22.95 -17.98 -22.12
N GLY A 144 -23.32 -16.74 -21.89
CA GLY A 144 -24.70 -16.31 -21.80
C GLY A 144 -25.41 -16.56 -20.48
N ASP A 145 -24.74 -17.03 -19.45
CA ASP A 145 -25.36 -17.17 -18.15
C ASP A 145 -25.13 -15.91 -17.30
N THR A 146 -26.12 -15.03 -17.33
CA THR A 146 -26.16 -13.85 -16.46
C THR A 146 -27.05 -14.05 -15.24
N SER A 147 -27.65 -15.21 -15.11
CA SER A 147 -28.69 -15.47 -14.10
C SER A 147 -28.16 -15.58 -12.67
N GLY A 148 -26.86 -15.71 -12.47
CA GLY A 148 -26.24 -15.81 -11.16
C GLY A 148 -25.62 -14.52 -10.65
N GLY A 149 -25.63 -13.46 -11.42
CA GLY A 149 -25.24 -12.10 -11.02
C GLY A 149 -23.85 -11.92 -10.46
N GLY A 150 -22.94 -12.85 -10.59
CA GLY A 150 -21.82 -12.71 -9.76
C GLY A 150 -20.48 -13.14 -10.25
N GLY A 151 -20.28 -13.73 -11.34
CA GLY A 151 -18.95 -14.22 -11.73
C GLY A 151 -18.46 -15.42 -10.90
N LYS A 152 -17.22 -15.77 -11.07
CA LYS A 152 -16.59 -16.95 -10.49
C LYS A 152 -15.19 -16.62 -9.97
N PRO A 153 -14.66 -17.40 -9.00
CA PRO A 153 -13.29 -17.20 -8.54
C PRO A 153 -12.29 -17.68 -9.58
N ALA A 154 -11.21 -16.92 -9.73
CA ALA A 154 -10.07 -17.28 -10.55
C ALA A 154 -8.78 -17.12 -9.73
N THR A 155 -7.91 -18.11 -9.79
CA THR A 155 -6.60 -18.07 -9.16
C THR A 155 -5.60 -17.55 -10.17
N LEU A 156 -4.84 -16.53 -9.78
CA LEU A 156 -3.83 -15.89 -10.60
C LEU A 156 -2.45 -16.53 -10.36
N GLU A 157 -1.51 -16.25 -11.26
CA GLU A 157 -0.14 -16.79 -11.20
C GLU A 157 0.60 -16.44 -9.90
N THR A 158 0.20 -15.39 -9.20
CA THR A 158 0.77 -15.00 -7.90
C THR A 158 0.14 -15.71 -6.71
N GLY A 159 -0.90 -16.48 -6.92
CA GLY A 159 -1.70 -17.10 -5.86
C GLY A 159 -2.90 -16.25 -5.41
N ALA A 160 -3.03 -15.03 -5.91
CA ALA A 160 -4.20 -14.20 -5.61
C ALA A 160 -5.47 -14.81 -6.21
N VAL A 161 -6.59 -14.67 -5.51
CA VAL A 161 -7.90 -15.09 -6.01
C VAL A 161 -8.74 -13.86 -6.27
N VAL A 162 -9.26 -13.75 -7.50
CA VAL A 162 -10.06 -12.61 -7.96
C VAL A 162 -11.35 -13.13 -8.54
N ARG A 163 -12.43 -12.41 -8.29
CA ARG A 163 -13.71 -12.73 -8.89
C ARG A 163 -13.77 -12.16 -10.32
N VAL A 164 -14.01 -13.05 -11.29
CA VAL A 164 -14.02 -12.69 -12.71
C VAL A 164 -15.38 -13.01 -13.34
N PRO A 165 -15.72 -12.38 -14.50
CA PRO A 165 -16.92 -12.76 -15.24
C PRO A 165 -16.89 -14.23 -15.68
N LEU A 166 -18.07 -14.83 -15.85
CA LEU A 166 -18.21 -16.25 -16.18
C LEU A 166 -17.56 -16.65 -17.50
N PHE A 167 -17.41 -15.70 -18.44
CA PHE A 167 -16.84 -15.98 -19.77
C PHE A 167 -15.31 -16.06 -19.80
N VAL A 168 -14.65 -15.74 -18.70
CA VAL A 168 -13.17 -15.73 -18.64
C VAL A 168 -12.65 -17.15 -18.43
N ASP A 169 -11.60 -17.52 -19.17
CA ASP A 169 -11.02 -18.87 -19.15
C ASP A 169 -9.61 -18.91 -18.58
N ASN A 170 -9.17 -20.12 -18.23
CA ASN A 170 -7.77 -20.39 -17.86
C ASN A 170 -6.83 -19.92 -18.97
N GLY A 171 -5.69 -19.39 -18.57
CA GLY A 171 -4.65 -18.92 -19.48
C GLY A 171 -4.84 -17.49 -19.96
N GLU A 172 -5.99 -16.88 -19.72
CA GLU A 172 -6.21 -15.48 -20.07
C GLU A 172 -5.48 -14.56 -19.09
N VAL A 173 -4.99 -13.43 -19.59
CA VAL A 173 -4.40 -12.37 -18.77
C VAL A 173 -5.49 -11.35 -18.48
N ILE A 174 -5.60 -10.99 -17.22
CA ILE A 174 -6.57 -9.98 -16.77
C ILE A 174 -5.87 -8.81 -16.11
N ARG A 175 -6.52 -7.66 -16.18
CA ARG A 175 -6.10 -6.47 -15.46
C ARG A 175 -6.90 -6.37 -14.17
N VAL A 176 -6.21 -6.12 -13.07
CA VAL A 176 -6.78 -6.05 -11.72
C VAL A 176 -6.43 -4.72 -11.09
N ASP A 177 -7.38 -4.11 -10.40
CA ASP A 177 -7.12 -2.98 -9.52
C ASP A 177 -6.59 -3.51 -8.19
N THR A 178 -5.32 -3.26 -7.91
CA THR A 178 -4.66 -3.81 -6.72
C THR A 178 -5.14 -3.18 -5.42
N ARG A 179 -5.76 -2.01 -5.49
CA ARG A 179 -6.29 -1.31 -4.31
C ARG A 179 -7.53 -2.00 -3.75
N SER A 180 -8.36 -2.54 -4.63
CA SER A 180 -9.60 -3.25 -4.26
C SER A 180 -9.52 -4.76 -4.43
N GLY A 181 -8.56 -5.25 -5.23
CA GLY A 181 -8.46 -6.66 -5.59
C GLY A 181 -9.52 -7.07 -6.64
N GLU A 182 -10.06 -6.12 -7.37
CA GLU A 182 -11.15 -6.36 -8.31
C GLU A 182 -10.69 -6.46 -9.76
N TYR A 183 -11.33 -7.34 -10.49
CA TYR A 183 -11.18 -7.48 -11.94
C TYR A 183 -11.59 -6.18 -12.65
N VAL A 184 -10.78 -5.75 -13.61
CA VAL A 184 -11.05 -4.57 -14.45
C VAL A 184 -11.43 -4.98 -15.85
N SER A 185 -10.57 -5.76 -16.52
CA SER A 185 -10.78 -6.17 -17.92
C SER A 185 -9.89 -7.34 -18.29
N ARG A 186 -10.20 -7.98 -19.43
CA ARG A 186 -9.26 -8.90 -20.06
C ARG A 186 -8.23 -8.09 -20.83
N VAL A 187 -7.01 -8.62 -20.88
CA VAL A 187 -5.92 -8.04 -21.67
C VAL A 187 -5.77 -8.85 -22.95
N LYS A 188 -5.78 -8.17 -24.08
CA LYS A 188 -5.50 -8.80 -25.38
C LYS A 188 -3.99 -8.95 -25.54
N GLU A 189 -3.52 -10.15 -25.84
CA GLU A 189 -2.13 -10.43 -26.21
C GLU A 189 -1.91 -10.14 -27.70
#